data_9db2dfe10d904f536461671a4976d67d
#
_entry.id   9db2dfe10d904f536461671a4976d67d
#
_cell.length_a   1.000
_cell.length_b   1.000
_cell.length_c   1.000
_cell.angle_alpha   90.00
_cell.angle_beta   90.00
_cell.angle_gamma   90.00
#
_symmetry.space_group_name_H-M   'P 1'
#
loop_
_entity.id
_entity.type
_entity.pdbx_description
1 polymer ?
#
loop_
_entity_poly.entity_id
_entity_poly.type
_entity_poly.pdbx_seq_one_letter_code
_entity_poly.pdbx_strand_id
1 'polypeptide(L)'
;MKKFFSLVLALAMALSMASFASAEETTTIHIGVIGPMTGAAAVYGLAVARGAEIAVEEINAAGKVNIVLDVQDDENDAEKSINAYNATLDKGTQVILGCVTTTPCIAVSAQAYDERVFMLTPSASSLEVIANKDNAYQVCFTDPAQGSASAEYIFNNYK
;
A
#
# COMPACT_ATOMS: atom_id res chain seq x y z
N MET A 1 57.68 15.41 -21.57
CA MET A 1 56.37 15.58 -22.25
C MET A 1 55.64 14.24 -22.41
N LYS A 2 56.24 13.18 -23.00
CA LYS A 2 55.52 11.90 -23.22
C LYS A 2 55.03 11.23 -21.93
N LYS A 3 55.76 11.27 -20.83
CA LYS A 3 55.36 10.68 -19.53
C LYS A 3 54.24 11.45 -18.85
N PHE A 4 54.18 12.77 -19.04
CA PHE A 4 53.10 13.62 -18.52
C PHE A 4 51.77 13.38 -19.27
N PHE A 5 51.86 13.23 -20.60
CA PHE A 5 50.67 12.92 -21.44
C PHE A 5 50.08 11.53 -21.13
N SER A 6 50.94 10.54 -20.84
CA SER A 6 50.55 9.20 -20.43
C SER A 6 49.84 9.19 -19.07
N LEU A 7 50.29 10.03 -18.13
CA LEU A 7 49.67 10.13 -16.79
C LEU A 7 48.27 10.79 -16.87
N VAL A 8 48.17 11.85 -17.68
CA VAL A 8 46.88 12.55 -17.90
C VAL A 8 45.86 11.64 -18.60
N LEU A 9 46.32 10.83 -19.58
CA LEU A 9 45.45 9.90 -20.29
C LEU A 9 44.96 8.76 -19.36
N ALA A 10 45.86 8.24 -18.50
CA ALA A 10 45.51 7.23 -17.50
C ALA A 10 44.50 7.77 -16.45
N LEU A 11 44.67 9.02 -16.01
CA LEU A 11 43.75 9.67 -15.08
C LEU A 11 42.39 9.92 -15.72
N ALA A 12 42.34 10.33 -16.99
CA ALA A 12 41.09 10.53 -17.75
C ALA A 12 40.35 9.21 -17.96
N MET A 13 41.06 8.11 -18.23
CA MET A 13 40.46 6.76 -18.32
C MET A 13 39.93 6.28 -16.96
N ALA A 14 40.64 6.53 -15.87
CA ALA A 14 40.21 6.17 -14.53
C ALA A 14 38.93 6.97 -14.10
N LEU A 15 38.85 8.26 -14.45
CA LEU A 15 37.65 9.06 -14.20
C LEU A 15 36.46 8.63 -15.07
N SER A 16 36.68 8.20 -16.31
CA SER A 16 35.61 7.70 -17.18
C SER A 16 35.05 6.34 -16.72
N MET A 17 35.87 5.51 -16.09
CA MET A 17 35.40 4.24 -15.49
C MET A 17 34.61 4.44 -14.19
N ALA A 18 34.86 5.52 -13.44
CA ALA A 18 34.10 5.87 -12.25
C ALA A 18 32.66 6.36 -12.57
N SER A 19 32.39 6.77 -13.81
CA SER A 19 31.07 7.23 -14.25
C SER A 19 30.12 6.09 -14.66
N PHE A 20 30.59 4.85 -14.70
CA PHE A 20 29.76 3.64 -14.86
C PHE A 20 29.42 3.00 -13.51
N ALA A 21 29.34 3.77 -12.42
CA ALA A 21 28.55 3.35 -11.29
C ALA A 21 27.11 3.27 -11.79
N SER A 22 26.67 2.06 -12.14
CA SER A 22 25.30 1.75 -12.53
C SER A 22 24.40 2.37 -11.47
N ALA A 23 23.69 3.42 -11.80
CA ALA A 23 22.56 3.83 -11.00
C ALA A 23 21.63 2.60 -10.98
N GLU A 24 21.57 1.90 -9.86
CA GLU A 24 20.59 0.84 -9.66
C GLU A 24 19.23 1.47 -9.96
N GLU A 25 18.58 1.00 -11.02
CA GLU A 25 17.31 1.55 -11.44
C GLU A 25 16.31 1.25 -10.32
N THR A 26 15.97 2.28 -9.53
CA THR A 26 15.08 2.13 -8.38
C THR A 26 13.71 1.74 -8.88
N THR A 27 13.25 0.54 -8.55
CA THR A 27 11.92 0.06 -8.93
C THR A 27 10.85 0.96 -8.32
N THR A 28 9.95 1.50 -9.13
CA THR A 28 8.79 2.26 -8.67
C THR A 28 7.59 1.35 -8.52
N ILE A 29 6.94 1.43 -7.35
CA ILE A 29 5.73 0.67 -7.00
C ILE A 29 4.61 1.66 -6.74
N HIS A 30 3.49 1.50 -7.45
CA HIS A 30 2.29 2.31 -7.26
C HIS A 30 1.31 1.58 -6.34
N ILE A 31 0.91 2.24 -5.24
CA ILE A 31 -0.05 1.72 -4.26
C ILE A 31 -1.27 2.65 -4.22
N GLY A 32 -2.44 2.08 -4.48
CA GLY A 32 -3.71 2.77 -4.31
C GLY A 32 -4.17 2.69 -2.85
N VAL A 33 -4.46 3.82 -2.24
CA VAL A 33 -5.06 3.91 -0.90
C VAL A 33 -6.52 4.33 -1.06
N ILE A 34 -7.45 3.44 -0.72
CA ILE A 34 -8.89 3.68 -0.89
C ILE A 34 -9.57 3.66 0.48
N GLY A 35 -10.31 4.69 0.79
CA GLY A 35 -11.08 4.78 2.02
C GLY A 35 -11.83 6.09 2.16
N PRO A 36 -12.65 6.26 3.19
CA PRO A 36 -13.41 7.48 3.40
C PRO A 36 -12.49 8.60 3.89
N MET A 37 -12.17 9.54 3.00
CA MET A 37 -11.39 10.74 3.34
C MET A 37 -12.31 11.89 3.78
N THR A 38 -13.61 11.81 3.45
CA THR A 38 -14.64 12.76 3.84
C THR A 38 -15.83 12.06 4.51
N GLY A 39 -16.75 12.84 5.07
CA GLY A 39 -17.97 12.33 5.74
C GLY A 39 -17.74 11.78 7.14
N ALA A 40 -18.73 11.04 7.66
CA ALA A 40 -18.76 10.57 9.05
C ALA A 40 -17.66 9.54 9.39
N ALA A 41 -17.21 8.78 8.41
CA ALA A 41 -16.17 7.76 8.58
C ALA A 41 -14.74 8.27 8.27
N ALA A 42 -14.58 9.56 7.96
CA ALA A 42 -13.29 10.14 7.54
C ALA A 42 -12.15 9.93 8.55
N VAL A 43 -12.47 9.86 9.85
CA VAL A 43 -11.47 9.62 10.89
C VAL A 43 -10.69 8.32 10.66
N TYR A 44 -11.32 7.30 10.12
CA TYR A 44 -10.68 6.01 9.82
C TYR A 44 -9.83 6.09 8.55
N GLY A 45 -10.37 6.63 7.47
CA GLY A 45 -9.66 6.76 6.19
C GLY A 45 -8.44 7.66 6.27
N LEU A 46 -8.59 8.82 6.91
CA LEU A 46 -7.48 9.75 7.12
C LEU A 46 -6.36 9.14 7.99
N ALA A 47 -6.71 8.37 9.02
CA ALA A 47 -5.71 7.69 9.84
C ALA A 47 -4.91 6.66 9.03
N VAL A 48 -5.56 5.89 8.16
CA VAL A 48 -4.92 4.92 7.27
C VAL A 48 -4.01 5.63 6.25
N ALA A 49 -4.50 6.67 5.59
CA ALA A 49 -3.71 7.44 4.62
C ALA A 49 -2.45 8.02 5.27
N ARG A 50 -2.57 8.62 6.46
CA ARG A 50 -1.42 9.15 7.21
C ARG A 50 -0.42 8.07 7.59
N GLY A 51 -0.89 6.91 8.04
CA GLY A 51 -0.01 5.77 8.35
C GLY A 51 0.74 5.28 7.11
N ALA A 52 0.07 5.21 5.97
CA ALA A 52 0.69 4.85 4.70
C ALA A 52 1.73 5.88 4.24
N GLU A 53 1.43 7.19 4.34
CA GLU A 53 2.35 8.28 4.03
C GLU A 53 3.66 8.16 4.83
N ILE A 54 3.56 7.97 6.17
CA ILE A 54 4.72 7.82 7.05
C ILE A 54 5.56 6.60 6.63
N ALA A 55 4.94 5.46 6.41
CA ALA A 55 5.65 4.24 6.00
C ALA A 55 6.36 4.42 4.64
N VAL A 56 5.71 5.10 3.69
CA VAL A 56 6.30 5.39 2.37
C VAL A 56 7.47 6.35 2.48
N GLU A 57 7.40 7.39 3.31
CA GLU A 57 8.52 8.29 3.56
C GLU A 57 9.75 7.54 4.09
N GLU A 58 9.55 6.63 5.07
CA GLU A 58 10.64 5.81 5.62
C GLU A 58 11.23 4.84 4.60
N ILE A 59 10.37 4.15 3.83
CA ILE A 59 10.81 3.18 2.80
C ILE A 59 11.57 3.88 1.67
N ASN A 60 11.05 4.99 1.17
CA ASN A 60 11.68 5.76 0.11
C ASN A 60 13.02 6.38 0.56
N ALA A 61 13.10 6.83 1.83
CA ALA A 61 14.34 7.32 2.41
C ALA A 61 15.44 6.25 2.48
N ALA A 62 15.08 4.97 2.57
CA ALA A 62 16.03 3.86 2.52
C ALA A 62 16.61 3.62 1.10
N GLY A 63 16.02 4.19 0.05
CA GLY A 63 16.56 4.28 -1.31
C GLY A 63 16.56 2.98 -2.12
N LYS A 64 15.92 1.89 -1.64
CA LYS A 64 15.87 0.60 -2.33
C LYS A 64 14.75 0.49 -3.36
N VAL A 65 13.64 1.13 -3.06
CA VAL A 65 12.44 1.21 -3.91
C VAL A 65 11.88 2.63 -3.84
N ASN A 66 11.09 3.02 -4.82
CA ASN A 66 10.33 4.25 -4.83
C ASN A 66 8.84 3.91 -4.80
N ILE A 67 8.15 4.18 -3.69
CA ILE A 67 6.71 3.97 -3.58
C ILE A 67 5.98 5.28 -3.86
N VAL A 68 4.95 5.21 -4.69
CA VAL A 68 4.05 6.32 -5.02
C VAL A 68 2.65 5.94 -4.53
N LEU A 69 2.06 6.78 -3.67
CA LEU A 69 0.69 6.60 -3.21
C LEU A 69 -0.30 7.37 -4.11
N ASP A 70 -1.39 6.71 -4.45
CA ASP A 70 -2.60 7.32 -5.01
C ASP A 70 -3.74 7.18 -4.01
N VAL A 71 -4.07 8.27 -3.31
CA VAL A 71 -5.10 8.29 -2.27
C VAL A 71 -6.43 8.70 -2.87
N GLN A 72 -7.46 7.86 -2.71
CA GLN A 72 -8.80 8.06 -3.24
C GLN A 72 -9.85 8.05 -2.11
N ASP A 73 -10.80 8.98 -2.20
CA ASP A 73 -11.93 9.06 -1.29
C ASP A 73 -13.09 8.20 -1.81
N ASP A 74 -13.52 7.21 -1.05
CA ASP A 74 -14.70 6.38 -1.34
C ASP A 74 -15.97 6.88 -0.63
N GLU A 75 -15.87 7.92 0.19
CA GLU A 75 -16.97 8.49 0.98
C GLU A 75 -17.77 7.43 1.77
N ASN A 76 -17.15 6.28 2.07
CA ASN A 76 -17.80 5.11 2.69
C ASN A 76 -18.95 4.51 1.84
N ASP A 77 -18.84 4.58 0.52
CA ASP A 77 -19.85 4.12 -0.44
C ASP A 77 -19.25 3.03 -1.36
N ALA A 78 -20.00 1.94 -1.57
CA ALA A 78 -19.51 0.80 -2.35
C ALA A 78 -19.31 1.12 -3.83
N GLU A 79 -20.18 1.92 -4.45
CA GLU A 79 -20.08 2.30 -5.86
C GLU A 79 -18.90 3.26 -6.07
N LYS A 80 -18.75 4.25 -5.17
CA LYS A 80 -17.63 5.18 -5.20
C LYS A 80 -16.31 4.46 -4.99
N SER A 81 -16.25 3.43 -4.12
CA SER A 81 -15.04 2.65 -3.92
C SER A 81 -14.63 1.85 -5.15
N ILE A 82 -15.57 1.31 -5.92
CA ILE A 82 -15.29 0.69 -7.21
C ILE A 82 -14.75 1.72 -8.21
N ASN A 83 -15.34 2.91 -8.28
CA ASN A 83 -14.85 3.98 -9.14
C ASN A 83 -13.43 4.43 -8.73
N ALA A 84 -13.19 4.57 -7.44
CA ALA A 84 -11.87 4.87 -6.88
C ALA A 84 -10.84 3.79 -7.23
N TYR A 85 -11.20 2.51 -7.09
CA TYR A 85 -10.36 1.38 -7.47
C TYR A 85 -9.97 1.45 -8.96
N ASN A 86 -10.93 1.61 -9.85
CA ASN A 86 -10.66 1.72 -11.29
C ASN A 86 -9.76 2.91 -11.60
N ALA A 87 -10.01 4.06 -10.97
CA ALA A 87 -9.20 5.26 -11.16
C ALA A 87 -7.74 5.08 -10.68
N THR A 88 -7.48 4.27 -9.65
CA THR A 88 -6.11 3.96 -9.24
C THR A 88 -5.43 3.03 -10.23
N LEU A 89 -6.13 2.03 -10.75
CA LEU A 89 -5.58 1.11 -11.76
C LEU A 89 -5.19 1.84 -13.04
N ASP A 90 -5.99 2.81 -13.48
CA ASP A 90 -5.69 3.65 -14.65
C ASP A 90 -4.38 4.46 -14.49
N LYS A 91 -3.95 4.69 -13.24
CA LYS A 91 -2.67 5.34 -12.90
C LYS A 91 -1.52 4.36 -12.70
N GLY A 92 -1.74 3.07 -12.97
CA GLY A 92 -0.72 2.04 -12.87
C GLY A 92 -0.55 1.44 -11.48
N THR A 93 -1.55 1.54 -10.61
CA THR A 93 -1.54 0.90 -9.29
C THR A 93 -1.37 -0.61 -9.41
N GLN A 94 -0.50 -1.17 -8.58
CA GLN A 94 -0.14 -2.59 -8.55
C GLN A 94 -0.66 -3.30 -7.31
N VAL A 95 -0.92 -2.54 -6.24
CA VAL A 95 -1.35 -3.02 -4.92
C VAL A 95 -2.39 -2.06 -4.35
N ILE A 96 -3.44 -2.59 -3.75
CA ILE A 96 -4.47 -1.80 -3.05
C ILE A 96 -4.27 -1.92 -1.52
N LEU A 97 -4.10 -0.79 -0.86
CA LEU A 97 -4.22 -0.63 0.58
C LEU A 97 -5.61 -0.02 0.87
N GLY A 98 -6.52 -0.85 1.34
CA GLY A 98 -7.91 -0.45 1.50
C GLY A 98 -8.87 -1.55 1.01
N CYS A 99 -10.20 -1.37 0.92
CA CYS A 99 -10.81 -0.18 1.51
C CYS A 99 -10.75 -0.23 3.04
N VAL A 100 -11.08 0.88 3.69
CA VAL A 100 -10.94 0.99 5.15
C VAL A 100 -12.16 0.44 5.89
N THR A 101 -13.35 0.58 5.32
CA THR A 101 -14.62 0.13 5.89
C THR A 101 -15.17 -1.10 5.17
N THR A 102 -15.98 -1.89 5.87
CA THR A 102 -16.39 -3.24 5.43
C THR A 102 -17.14 -3.26 4.09
N THR A 103 -18.21 -2.48 3.94
CA THR A 103 -19.07 -2.54 2.74
C THR A 103 -18.33 -2.14 1.46
N PRO A 104 -17.59 -1.03 1.41
CA PRO A 104 -16.70 -0.70 0.30
C PRO A 104 -15.67 -1.81 0.03
N CYS A 105 -15.08 -2.35 1.10
CA CYS A 105 -14.04 -3.35 1.00
C CYS A 105 -14.53 -4.67 0.39
N ILE A 106 -15.74 -5.12 0.72
CA ILE A 106 -16.36 -6.31 0.10
C ILE A 106 -16.51 -6.10 -1.41
N ALA A 107 -17.01 -4.93 -1.83
CA ALA A 107 -17.21 -4.62 -3.25
C ALA A 107 -15.86 -4.63 -4.01
N VAL A 108 -14.88 -3.87 -3.52
CA VAL A 108 -13.57 -3.79 -4.19
C VAL A 108 -12.81 -5.11 -4.14
N SER A 109 -12.87 -5.87 -3.04
CA SER A 109 -12.18 -7.16 -2.95
C SER A 109 -12.73 -8.21 -3.91
N ALA A 110 -14.02 -8.14 -4.27
CA ALA A 110 -14.61 -9.02 -5.29
C ALA A 110 -14.02 -8.71 -6.67
N GLN A 111 -13.98 -7.44 -7.06
CA GLN A 111 -13.39 -7.03 -8.34
C GLN A 111 -11.88 -7.29 -8.39
N ALA A 112 -11.14 -6.94 -7.33
CA ALA A 112 -9.71 -7.19 -7.23
C ALA A 112 -9.37 -8.69 -7.31
N TYR A 113 -10.25 -9.56 -6.80
CA TYR A 113 -10.08 -11.00 -6.93
C TYR A 113 -10.16 -11.47 -8.38
N ASP A 114 -11.17 -11.01 -9.12
CA ASP A 114 -11.36 -11.36 -10.54
C ASP A 114 -10.22 -10.83 -11.42
N GLU A 115 -9.71 -9.64 -11.11
CA GLU A 115 -8.62 -8.98 -11.84
C GLU A 115 -7.22 -9.35 -11.33
N ARG A 116 -7.13 -10.18 -10.29
CA ARG A 116 -5.88 -10.66 -9.67
C ARG A 116 -4.99 -9.55 -9.10
N VAL A 117 -5.58 -8.46 -8.66
CA VAL A 117 -4.88 -7.36 -7.97
C VAL A 117 -4.77 -7.69 -6.48
N PHE A 118 -3.56 -7.57 -5.92
CA PHE A 118 -3.34 -7.78 -4.49
C PHE A 118 -3.99 -6.66 -3.67
N MET A 119 -4.70 -7.05 -2.61
CA MET A 119 -5.41 -6.13 -1.74
C MET A 119 -5.16 -6.44 -0.27
N LEU A 120 -4.88 -5.41 0.52
CA LEU A 120 -4.73 -5.48 1.97
C LEU A 120 -5.62 -4.44 2.64
N THR A 121 -6.61 -4.90 3.43
CA THR A 121 -7.40 -3.96 4.24
C THR A 121 -6.79 -3.77 5.63
N PRO A 122 -6.63 -2.53 6.09
CA PRO A 122 -6.12 -2.24 7.43
C PRO A 122 -7.16 -2.41 8.53
N SER A 123 -8.46 -2.24 8.25
CA SER A 123 -9.47 -2.16 9.31
C SER A 123 -10.84 -2.77 9.00
N ALA A 124 -11.14 -3.13 7.76
CA ALA A 124 -12.41 -3.80 7.45
C ALA A 124 -12.46 -5.19 8.08
N SER A 125 -13.33 -5.41 9.08
CA SER A 125 -13.28 -6.54 10.02
C SER A 125 -14.17 -7.73 9.66
N SER A 126 -15.07 -7.61 8.67
CA SER A 126 -15.88 -8.73 8.21
C SER A 126 -15.04 -9.79 7.49
N LEU A 127 -15.31 -11.06 7.77
CA LEU A 127 -14.72 -12.18 7.03
C LEU A 127 -15.08 -12.21 5.55
N GLU A 128 -16.19 -11.59 5.15
CA GLU A 128 -16.63 -11.54 3.74
C GLU A 128 -15.64 -10.81 2.83
N VAL A 129 -14.83 -9.93 3.40
CA VAL A 129 -13.79 -9.20 2.65
C VAL A 129 -12.79 -10.16 2.03
N ILE A 130 -12.39 -11.21 2.77
CA ILE A 130 -11.34 -12.15 2.36
C ILE A 130 -11.88 -13.54 1.99
N ALA A 131 -13.16 -13.82 2.25
CA ALA A 131 -13.73 -15.14 2.03
C ALA A 131 -13.56 -15.60 0.57
N ASN A 132 -12.94 -16.77 0.38
CA ASN A 132 -12.66 -17.38 -0.92
C ASN A 132 -11.80 -16.52 -1.87
N LYS A 133 -10.99 -15.61 -1.35
CA LYS A 133 -10.08 -14.76 -2.10
C LYS A 133 -8.65 -14.96 -1.62
N ASP A 134 -7.76 -15.42 -2.50
CA ASP A 134 -6.37 -15.72 -2.18
C ASP A 134 -5.41 -14.53 -2.37
N ASN A 135 -5.95 -13.41 -2.85
CA ASN A 135 -5.23 -12.14 -3.09
C ASN A 135 -5.75 -10.96 -2.25
N ALA A 136 -6.69 -11.22 -1.32
CA ALA A 136 -7.23 -10.23 -0.38
C ALA A 136 -6.92 -10.64 1.07
N TYR A 137 -6.36 -9.72 1.84
CA TYR A 137 -5.90 -9.96 3.21
C TYR A 137 -6.40 -8.89 4.17
N GLN A 138 -6.49 -9.23 5.47
CA GLN A 138 -6.84 -8.31 6.56
C GLN A 138 -5.68 -8.20 7.54
N VAL A 139 -5.36 -6.98 7.99
CA VAL A 139 -4.44 -6.73 9.11
C VAL A 139 -5.18 -6.76 10.45
N CYS A 140 -6.40 -6.21 10.47
CA CYS A 140 -7.23 -6.16 11.67
C CYS A 140 -7.75 -7.55 12.07
N PHE A 141 -8.09 -7.69 13.35
CA PHE A 141 -8.83 -8.85 13.84
C PHE A 141 -10.26 -8.88 13.29
N THR A 142 -10.79 -10.08 13.09
CA THR A 142 -12.13 -10.26 12.53
C THR A 142 -13.23 -10.06 13.58
N ASP A 143 -14.45 -9.74 13.16
CA ASP A 143 -15.59 -9.58 14.06
C ASP A 143 -15.84 -10.81 14.95
N PRO A 144 -15.82 -12.07 14.43
CA PRO A 144 -15.93 -13.27 15.28
C PRO A 144 -14.81 -13.41 16.30
N ALA A 145 -13.57 -13.05 15.93
CA ALA A 145 -12.44 -13.11 16.85
C ALA A 145 -12.57 -12.10 17.99
N GLN A 146 -13.08 -10.89 17.71
CA GLN A 146 -13.38 -9.89 18.74
C GLN A 146 -14.44 -10.39 19.71
N GLY A 147 -15.52 -10.98 19.20
CA GLY A 147 -16.59 -11.53 20.00
C GLY A 147 -16.08 -12.65 20.94
N SER A 148 -15.30 -13.57 20.41
CA SER A 148 -14.72 -14.69 21.18
C SER A 148 -13.77 -14.20 22.26
N ALA A 149 -12.85 -13.30 21.93
CA ALA A 149 -11.90 -12.74 22.90
C ALA A 149 -12.60 -11.94 24.01
N SER A 150 -13.63 -11.15 23.65
CA SER A 150 -14.43 -10.42 24.63
C SER A 150 -15.18 -11.34 25.57
N ALA A 151 -15.81 -12.41 25.06
CA ALA A 151 -16.52 -13.40 25.87
C ALA A 151 -15.58 -14.12 26.83
N GLU A 152 -14.41 -14.55 26.36
CA GLU A 152 -13.37 -15.18 27.17
C GLU A 152 -12.87 -14.24 28.28
N TYR A 153 -12.59 -12.99 27.94
CA TYR A 153 -12.16 -12.00 28.92
C TYR A 153 -13.21 -11.77 30.01
N ILE A 154 -14.48 -11.62 29.64
CA ILE A 154 -15.57 -11.43 30.60
C ILE A 154 -15.72 -12.67 31.47
N PHE A 155 -15.72 -13.86 30.91
CA PHE A 155 -15.84 -15.11 31.65
C PHE A 155 -14.72 -15.30 32.68
N ASN A 156 -13.50 -14.92 32.33
CA ASN A 156 -12.34 -15.12 33.22
C ASN A 156 -12.22 -14.05 34.32
N ASN A 157 -12.72 -12.83 34.08
CA ASN A 157 -12.46 -11.71 34.99
C ASN A 157 -13.70 -11.19 35.73
N TYR A 158 -14.91 -11.53 35.32
CA TYR A 158 -16.18 -11.01 35.89
C TYR A 158 -17.14 -12.16 36.28
N LYS A 159 -16.66 -13.11 37.06
CA LYS A 159 -17.47 -14.22 37.63
C LYS A 159 -18.27 -13.73 38.82
#